data_9a000f2e72de3dbe24f2a161ca12033b
#
_entry.id   9a000f2e72de3dbe24f2a161ca12033b
#
_cell.length_a   1.000
_cell.length_b   1.000
_cell.length_c   1.000
_cell.angle_alpha   90.00
_cell.angle_beta   90.00
_cell.angle_gamma   90.00
#
_symmetry.space_group_name_H-M   'P 1'
#
loop_
_entity.id
_entity.type
_entity.pdbx_description
1 polymer ?
#
loop_
_entity_poly.entity_id
_entity_poly.type
_entity_poly.pdbx_seq_one_letter_code
_entity_poly.pdbx_strand_id
1 'polypeptide(L)'
;VTALEEVRACHAAVWQALGTVRDPELDEPLTSLGFVARCAVEDGRASVDLRLPTYFCAPNFAFLMVADAYDAVSAVPGVATTEVRLVDHFAAEAINRGVAARAGFAASFEGEATGELEELRATFVRKAVLAGTDRVVRALLASGVDRARLADLTLGEVPATADRERLRDRRRELGLPCGDGDPLLVDPETGQPVPAGELARHLGFARLTRASQEANSGVCRDMLRVRYPHIGEQEGAR
;
A
#
# COMPACT_ATOMS: atom_id res chain seq x y z
N VAL A 1 26.19 -15.11 17.30
CA VAL A 1 25.49 -13.87 16.94
C VAL A 1 25.52 -12.99 18.17
N THR A 2 25.95 -11.75 18.05
CA THR A 2 25.98 -10.81 19.17
C THR A 2 24.58 -10.19 19.37
N ALA A 3 24.25 -9.76 20.59
CA ALA A 3 22.98 -9.06 20.85
C ALA A 3 22.76 -7.85 19.92
N LEU A 4 23.84 -7.17 19.51
CA LEU A 4 23.78 -6.06 18.57
C LEU A 4 23.41 -6.51 17.14
N GLU A 5 23.88 -7.67 16.69
CA GLU A 5 23.52 -8.24 15.39
C GLU A 5 22.05 -8.69 15.36
N GLU A 6 21.54 -9.23 16.47
CA GLU A 6 20.13 -9.60 16.61
C GLU A 6 19.21 -8.37 16.57
N VAL A 7 19.56 -7.29 17.25
CA VAL A 7 18.82 -6.02 17.22
C VAL A 7 18.80 -5.43 15.81
N ARG A 8 19.95 -5.42 15.12
CA ARG A 8 20.03 -4.93 13.72
C ARG A 8 19.21 -5.79 12.77
N ALA A 9 19.25 -7.12 12.90
CA ALA A 9 18.45 -8.02 12.07
C ALA A 9 16.95 -7.81 12.32
N CYS A 10 16.52 -7.66 13.56
CA CYS A 10 15.14 -7.37 13.93
C CYS A 10 14.68 -5.99 13.37
N HIS A 11 15.51 -4.96 13.50
CA HIS A 11 15.23 -3.64 12.91
C HIS A 11 15.05 -3.72 11.38
N ALA A 12 15.94 -4.43 10.69
CA ALA A 12 15.82 -4.62 9.24
C ALA A 12 14.54 -5.38 8.87
N ALA A 13 14.15 -6.40 9.65
CA ALA A 13 12.90 -7.13 9.44
C ALA A 13 11.65 -6.24 9.67
N VAL A 14 11.66 -5.40 10.70
CA VAL A 14 10.59 -4.40 10.94
C VAL A 14 10.51 -3.41 9.79
N TRP A 15 11.63 -2.90 9.29
CA TRP A 15 11.65 -2.00 8.13
C TRP A 15 11.11 -2.66 6.87
N GLN A 16 11.45 -3.94 6.62
CA GLN A 16 10.90 -4.71 5.51
C GLN A 16 9.39 -4.92 5.66
N ALA A 17 8.90 -5.23 6.87
CA ALA A 17 7.47 -5.35 7.15
C ALA A 17 6.72 -4.04 6.86
N LEU A 18 7.27 -2.89 7.28
CA LEU A 18 6.72 -1.57 6.93
C LEU A 18 6.70 -1.31 5.42
N GLY A 19 7.66 -1.86 4.68
CA GLY A 19 7.70 -1.82 3.21
C GLY A 19 6.57 -2.60 2.52
N THR A 20 5.87 -3.48 3.22
CA THR A 20 4.68 -4.17 2.70
C THR A 20 3.40 -3.37 2.89
N VAL A 21 3.39 -2.45 3.86
CA VAL A 21 2.24 -1.58 4.14
C VAL A 21 2.18 -0.45 3.13
N ARG A 22 1.01 -0.24 2.57
CA ARG A 22 0.80 0.72 1.48
C ARG A 22 -0.22 1.79 1.86
N ASP A 23 0.00 2.99 1.35
CA ASP A 23 -1.06 4.00 1.30
C ASP A 23 -2.22 3.48 0.46
N PRO A 24 -3.46 3.48 0.96
CA PRO A 24 -4.61 2.89 0.26
C PRO A 24 -4.91 3.58 -1.07
N GLU A 25 -4.77 4.90 -1.15
CA GLU A 25 -5.07 5.67 -2.35
C GLU A 25 -3.96 5.57 -3.41
N LEU A 26 -2.70 5.63 -2.96
CA LEU A 26 -1.54 5.68 -3.85
C LEU A 26 -1.06 4.27 -4.26
N ASP A 27 -1.42 3.25 -3.48
CA ASP A 27 -0.92 1.88 -3.62
C ASP A 27 0.62 1.82 -3.63
N GLU A 28 1.27 2.68 -2.85
CA GLU A 28 2.72 2.71 -2.69
C GLU A 28 3.15 2.43 -1.25
N PRO A 29 4.32 1.77 -1.04
CA PRO A 29 4.83 1.50 0.31
C PRO A 29 5.02 2.78 1.12
N LEU A 30 4.64 2.73 2.41
CA LEU A 30 4.84 3.86 3.33
C LEU A 30 6.31 4.27 3.43
N THR A 31 7.21 3.30 3.34
CA THR A 31 8.67 3.54 3.34
C THR A 31 9.12 4.33 2.13
N SER A 32 8.62 4.00 0.93
CA SER A 32 8.96 4.71 -0.32
C SER A 32 8.32 6.09 -0.43
N LEU A 33 7.20 6.30 0.25
CA LEU A 33 6.53 7.60 0.35
C LEU A 33 7.22 8.54 1.37
N GLY A 34 8.11 8.02 2.22
CA GLY A 34 8.74 8.78 3.29
C GLY A 34 7.82 9.02 4.49
N PHE A 35 6.75 8.22 4.63
CA PHE A 35 5.77 8.37 5.71
C PHE A 35 6.25 7.78 7.04
N VAL A 36 7.31 6.97 7.05
CA VAL A 36 7.94 6.50 8.28
C VAL A 36 8.90 7.57 8.78
N ALA A 37 8.52 8.24 9.88
CA ALA A 37 9.32 9.30 10.48
C ALA A 37 10.41 8.72 11.40
N ARG A 38 10.10 7.61 12.10
CA ARG A 38 11.00 6.91 13.01
C ARG A 38 10.68 5.43 13.00
N CYS A 39 11.73 4.63 13.07
CA CYS A 39 11.64 3.19 13.32
C CYS A 39 12.76 2.83 14.31
N ALA A 40 12.41 2.23 15.43
CA ALA A 40 13.37 1.79 16.44
C ALA A 40 12.97 0.42 17.00
N VAL A 41 13.95 -0.43 17.28
CA VAL A 41 13.76 -1.74 17.91
C VAL A 41 14.76 -1.84 19.06
N GLU A 42 14.25 -2.02 20.28
CA GLU A 42 15.05 -2.14 21.50
C GLU A 42 14.40 -3.22 22.40
N ASP A 43 15.17 -4.20 22.83
CA ASP A 43 14.75 -5.28 23.74
C ASP A 43 13.41 -5.95 23.35
N GLY A 44 13.22 -6.23 22.05
CA GLY A 44 11.99 -6.82 21.52
C GLY A 44 10.80 -5.86 21.45
N ARG A 45 10.99 -4.57 21.73
CA ARG A 45 9.99 -3.52 21.53
C ARG A 45 10.26 -2.78 20.23
N ALA A 46 9.30 -2.81 19.32
CA ALA A 46 9.30 -2.01 18.10
C ALA A 46 8.47 -0.74 18.29
N SER A 47 9.06 0.41 18.00
CA SER A 47 8.43 1.73 18.05
C SER A 47 8.52 2.41 16.69
N VAL A 48 7.38 2.76 16.10
CA VAL A 48 7.26 3.37 14.78
C VAL A 48 6.43 4.64 14.88
N ASP A 49 6.95 5.74 14.34
CA ASP A 49 6.20 6.97 14.16
C ASP A 49 5.94 7.18 12.66
N LEU A 50 4.66 7.33 12.31
CA LEU A 50 4.21 7.66 10.97
C LEU A 50 3.85 9.14 10.89
N ARG A 51 4.20 9.78 9.77
CA ARG A 51 3.85 11.16 9.45
C ARG A 51 3.23 11.24 8.06
N LEU A 52 2.32 12.18 7.86
CA LEU A 52 1.62 12.33 6.59
C LEU A 52 1.92 13.68 5.93
N PRO A 53 1.68 13.80 4.61
CA PRO A 53 1.95 15.03 3.85
C PRO A 53 1.29 16.28 4.43
N THR A 54 0.09 16.12 5.01
CA THR A 54 -0.65 17.24 5.61
C THR A 54 -1.13 16.91 7.01
N TYR A 55 -1.41 17.94 7.79
CA TYR A 55 -2.08 17.81 9.09
C TYR A 55 -3.52 17.28 8.96
N PHE A 56 -4.14 17.41 7.77
CA PHE A 56 -5.54 17.12 7.48
C PHE A 56 -5.75 15.96 6.50
N CYS A 57 -4.77 15.06 6.32
CA CYS A 57 -5.03 13.84 5.56
C CYS A 57 -6.25 13.11 6.12
N ALA A 58 -7.02 12.46 5.25
CA ALA A 58 -8.28 11.85 5.65
C ALA A 58 -8.09 10.81 6.77
N PRO A 59 -8.83 10.90 7.89
CA PRO A 59 -8.65 10.04 9.06
C PRO A 59 -8.81 8.55 8.78
N ASN A 60 -9.69 8.18 7.84
CA ASN A 60 -9.91 6.81 7.42
C ASN A 60 -8.65 6.20 6.75
N PHE A 61 -7.96 6.93 5.89
CA PHE A 61 -6.69 6.47 5.30
C PHE A 61 -5.57 6.42 6.33
N ALA A 62 -5.49 7.45 7.17
CA ALA A 62 -4.52 7.49 8.24
C ALA A 62 -4.69 6.31 9.21
N PHE A 63 -5.92 5.99 9.60
CA PHE A 63 -6.25 4.84 10.44
C PHE A 63 -5.82 3.52 9.79
N LEU A 64 -6.17 3.30 8.51
CA LEU A 64 -5.78 2.10 7.77
C LEU A 64 -4.27 1.92 7.75
N MET A 65 -3.51 2.97 7.45
CA MET A 65 -2.04 2.90 7.42
C MET A 65 -1.44 2.57 8.78
N VAL A 66 -1.94 3.17 9.86
CA VAL A 66 -1.44 2.92 11.23
C VAL A 66 -1.79 1.51 11.67
N ALA A 67 -3.02 1.04 11.41
CA ALA A 67 -3.47 -0.30 11.75
C ALA A 67 -2.69 -1.38 10.98
N ASP A 68 -2.53 -1.21 9.67
CA ASP A 68 -1.77 -2.13 8.83
C ASP A 68 -0.29 -2.18 9.23
N ALA A 69 0.30 -1.02 9.58
CA ALA A 69 1.67 -0.97 10.09
C ALA A 69 1.80 -1.67 11.43
N TYR A 70 0.83 -1.49 12.33
CA TYR A 70 0.81 -2.20 13.61
C TYR A 70 0.77 -3.72 13.42
N ASP A 71 -0.12 -4.22 12.56
CA ASP A 71 -0.26 -5.65 12.30
C ASP A 71 1.00 -6.22 11.62
N ALA A 72 1.55 -5.53 10.63
CA ALA A 72 2.76 -5.95 9.93
C ALA A 72 3.97 -6.03 10.87
N VAL A 73 4.17 -5.04 11.73
CA VAL A 73 5.28 -5.00 12.68
C VAL A 73 5.09 -6.04 13.80
N SER A 74 3.87 -6.23 14.28
CA SER A 74 3.55 -7.22 15.31
C SER A 74 3.80 -8.66 14.85
N ALA A 75 3.74 -8.92 13.56
CA ALA A 75 3.99 -10.24 12.97
C ALA A 75 5.49 -10.55 12.80
N VAL A 76 6.40 -9.59 13.05
CA VAL A 76 7.84 -9.80 12.86
C VAL A 76 8.39 -10.69 13.98
N PRO A 77 9.07 -11.80 13.67
CA PRO A 77 9.72 -12.63 14.65
C PRO A 77 10.74 -11.85 15.52
N GLY A 78 10.65 -11.98 16.83
CA GLY A 78 11.51 -11.26 17.78
C GLY A 78 10.92 -9.93 18.26
N VAL A 79 9.81 -9.48 17.72
CA VAL A 79 9.03 -8.36 18.27
C VAL A 79 8.04 -8.89 19.29
N ALA A 80 8.23 -8.50 20.56
CA ALA A 80 7.36 -8.86 21.68
C ALA A 80 6.29 -7.79 21.96
N THR A 81 6.61 -6.53 21.71
CA THR A 81 5.69 -5.39 21.84
C THR A 81 5.82 -4.43 20.67
N THR A 82 4.67 -3.98 20.19
CA THR A 82 4.57 -3.05 19.04
C THR A 82 3.88 -1.78 19.48
N GLU A 83 4.47 -0.64 19.10
CA GLU A 83 3.86 0.67 19.19
C GLU A 83 3.99 1.37 17.84
N VAL A 84 2.85 1.66 17.20
CA VAL A 84 2.81 2.47 15.98
C VAL A 84 1.96 3.70 16.25
N ARG A 85 2.52 4.87 15.99
CA ARG A 85 1.86 6.15 16.24
C ARG A 85 1.84 7.00 14.98
N LEU A 86 0.72 7.64 14.76
CA LEU A 86 0.62 8.79 13.85
C LEU A 86 1.04 10.04 14.60
N VAL A 87 1.92 10.84 14.00
CA VAL A 87 2.35 12.13 14.55
C VAL A 87 1.91 13.28 13.65
N ASP A 88 1.84 14.49 14.20
CA ASP A 88 1.51 15.73 13.47
C ASP A 88 0.23 15.63 12.61
N HIS A 89 -0.84 15.08 13.19
CA HIS A 89 -2.13 14.94 12.52
C HIS A 89 -3.28 15.30 13.47
N PHE A 90 -4.33 15.95 12.97
CA PHE A 90 -5.43 16.43 13.83
C PHE A 90 -6.19 15.32 14.55
N ALA A 91 -6.30 14.13 13.93
CA ALA A 91 -6.96 12.96 14.49
C ALA A 91 -5.98 11.95 15.14
N ALA A 92 -4.71 12.33 15.35
CA ALA A 92 -3.68 11.40 15.82
C ALA A 92 -4.05 10.71 17.16
N GLU A 93 -4.62 11.46 18.10
CA GLU A 93 -4.99 10.91 19.41
C GLU A 93 -6.05 9.81 19.30
N ALA A 94 -7.11 10.03 18.53
CA ALA A 94 -8.18 9.06 18.32
C ALA A 94 -7.66 7.81 17.58
N ILE A 95 -6.87 8.01 16.52
CA ILE A 95 -6.28 6.93 15.72
C ILE A 95 -5.34 6.09 16.58
N ASN A 96 -4.38 6.72 17.27
CA ASN A 96 -3.38 6.02 18.06
C ASN A 96 -4.01 5.21 19.21
N ARG A 97 -4.99 5.80 19.89
CA ARG A 97 -5.75 5.12 20.95
C ARG A 97 -6.54 3.93 20.39
N GLY A 98 -7.24 4.13 19.27
CA GLY A 98 -8.07 3.10 18.64
C GLY A 98 -7.26 1.92 18.14
N VAL A 99 -6.14 2.17 17.47
CA VAL A 99 -5.25 1.11 16.97
C VAL A 99 -4.60 0.36 18.14
N ALA A 100 -4.08 1.05 19.15
CA ALA A 100 -3.49 0.40 20.33
C ALA A 100 -4.49 -0.47 21.08
N ALA A 101 -5.76 -0.05 21.17
CA ALA A 101 -6.84 -0.82 21.76
C ALA A 101 -7.44 -1.90 20.84
N ARG A 102 -7.02 -1.95 19.55
CA ARG A 102 -7.62 -2.81 18.51
C ARG A 102 -9.15 -2.63 18.40
N ALA A 103 -9.61 -1.39 18.58
CA ALA A 103 -11.02 -1.08 18.69
C ALA A 103 -11.76 -0.99 17.35
N GLY A 104 -11.03 -0.95 16.22
CA GLY A 104 -11.60 -0.66 14.90
C GLY A 104 -11.84 0.83 14.64
N PHE A 105 -12.18 1.18 13.42
CA PHE A 105 -12.37 2.58 13.02
C PHE A 105 -13.63 3.20 13.64
N ALA A 106 -14.75 2.52 13.54
CA ALA A 106 -16.03 3.03 14.03
C ALA A 106 -16.00 3.32 15.54
N ALA A 107 -15.40 2.44 16.33
CA ALA A 107 -15.25 2.63 17.77
C ALA A 107 -14.20 3.71 18.14
N SER A 108 -13.25 3.99 17.24
CA SER A 108 -12.25 5.05 17.44
C SER A 108 -12.82 6.45 17.18
N PHE A 109 -13.91 6.54 16.41
CA PHE A 109 -14.57 7.76 15.99
C PHE A 109 -16.06 7.72 16.31
N GLU A 110 -16.40 7.40 17.57
CA GLU A 110 -17.78 7.33 18.04
C GLU A 110 -18.57 8.61 17.75
N GLY A 111 -19.74 8.42 17.11
CA GLY A 111 -20.62 9.53 16.72
C GLY A 111 -20.24 10.23 15.41
N GLU A 112 -19.06 9.95 14.85
CA GLU A 112 -18.60 10.53 13.58
C GLU A 112 -18.53 9.48 12.46
N ALA A 113 -18.25 8.22 12.80
CA ALA A 113 -18.16 7.12 11.84
C ALA A 113 -19.38 6.19 11.95
N THR A 114 -19.92 5.78 10.79
CA THR A 114 -21.11 4.91 10.70
C THR A 114 -20.80 3.46 10.37
N GLY A 115 -19.53 3.10 10.15
CA GLY A 115 -19.12 1.75 9.79
C GLY A 115 -17.61 1.59 9.72
N GLU A 116 -17.19 0.36 9.51
CA GLU A 116 -15.78 -0.01 9.33
C GLU A 116 -15.29 0.29 7.90
N LEU A 117 -14.00 0.08 7.64
CA LEU A 117 -13.33 0.56 6.42
C LEU A 117 -13.16 -0.51 5.33
N GLU A 118 -13.77 -1.70 5.48
CA GLU A 118 -13.56 -2.83 4.56
C GLU A 118 -13.98 -2.49 3.13
N GLU A 119 -15.16 -1.89 2.93
CA GLU A 119 -15.63 -1.54 1.59
C GLU A 119 -14.80 -0.40 0.98
N LEU A 120 -14.36 0.55 1.81
CA LEU A 120 -13.44 1.60 1.38
C LEU A 120 -12.12 0.99 0.92
N ARG A 121 -11.54 0.09 1.71
CA ARG A 121 -10.32 -0.66 1.37
C ARG A 121 -10.50 -1.40 0.05
N ALA A 122 -11.58 -2.18 -0.08
CA ALA A 122 -11.87 -2.92 -1.31
C ALA A 122 -11.95 -2.00 -2.54
N THR A 123 -12.59 -0.83 -2.40
CA THR A 123 -12.67 0.17 -3.48
C THR A 123 -11.28 0.63 -3.93
N PHE A 124 -10.35 0.89 -3.00
CA PHE A 124 -9.00 1.31 -3.35
C PHE A 124 -8.14 0.16 -3.90
N VAL A 125 -8.33 -1.06 -3.38
CA VAL A 125 -7.65 -2.24 -3.95
C VAL A 125 -8.13 -2.51 -5.39
N ARG A 126 -9.42 -2.31 -5.72
CA ARG A 126 -9.91 -2.38 -7.12
C ARG A 126 -9.21 -1.35 -8.01
N LYS A 127 -9.02 -0.12 -7.54
CA LYS A 127 -8.24 0.90 -8.26
C LYS A 127 -6.78 0.47 -8.44
N ALA A 128 -6.18 -0.14 -7.42
CA ALA A 128 -4.83 -0.67 -7.50
C ALA A 128 -4.70 -1.82 -8.52
N VAL A 129 -5.72 -2.69 -8.67
CA VAL A 129 -5.81 -3.70 -9.72
C VAL A 129 -5.83 -3.04 -11.11
N LEU A 130 -6.65 -2.01 -11.32
CA LEU A 130 -6.70 -1.28 -12.60
C LEU A 130 -5.34 -0.65 -12.94
N ALA A 131 -4.74 0.07 -12.00
CA ALA A 131 -3.45 0.71 -12.21
C ALA A 131 -2.33 -0.30 -12.45
N GLY A 132 -2.33 -1.42 -11.71
CA GLY A 132 -1.41 -2.54 -11.91
C GLY A 132 -1.57 -3.20 -13.29
N THR A 133 -2.81 -3.36 -13.73
CA THR A 133 -3.12 -3.84 -15.09
C THR A 133 -2.49 -2.95 -16.16
N ASP A 134 -2.62 -1.61 -16.06
CA ASP A 134 -1.99 -0.70 -17.03
C ASP A 134 -0.46 -0.76 -17.00
N ARG A 135 0.17 -0.89 -15.80
CA ARG A 135 1.63 -1.06 -15.69
C ARG A 135 2.11 -2.30 -16.44
N VAL A 136 1.47 -3.43 -16.21
CA VAL A 136 1.79 -4.70 -16.86
C VAL A 136 1.56 -4.62 -18.39
N VAL A 137 0.41 -4.11 -18.81
CA VAL A 137 0.06 -3.98 -20.24
C VAL A 137 1.03 -3.06 -20.98
N ARG A 138 1.43 -1.95 -20.38
CA ARG A 138 2.43 -1.04 -20.98
C ARG A 138 3.78 -1.71 -21.20
N ALA A 139 4.23 -2.52 -20.23
CA ALA A 139 5.47 -3.28 -20.36
C ALA A 139 5.38 -4.30 -21.51
N LEU A 140 4.25 -5.01 -21.62
CA LEU A 140 4.01 -5.97 -22.71
C LEU A 140 3.98 -5.29 -24.08
N LEU A 141 3.27 -4.19 -24.23
CA LEU A 141 3.22 -3.41 -25.48
C LEU A 141 4.60 -2.86 -25.86
N ALA A 142 5.39 -2.39 -24.88
CA ALA A 142 6.75 -1.92 -25.09
C ALA A 142 7.71 -3.06 -25.52
N SER A 143 7.43 -4.31 -25.14
CA SER A 143 8.17 -5.49 -25.58
C SER A 143 7.73 -6.05 -26.94
N GLY A 144 6.74 -5.40 -27.60
CA GLY A 144 6.27 -5.80 -28.93
C GLY A 144 5.08 -6.76 -28.95
N VAL A 145 4.42 -7.01 -27.82
CA VAL A 145 3.17 -7.78 -27.78
C VAL A 145 2.08 -7.04 -28.52
N ASP A 146 1.37 -7.70 -29.44
CA ASP A 146 0.25 -7.11 -30.15
C ASP A 146 -0.91 -6.83 -29.18
N ARG A 147 -1.47 -5.62 -29.30
CA ARG A 147 -2.62 -5.17 -28.50
C ARG A 147 -3.84 -6.10 -28.65
N ALA A 148 -4.04 -6.67 -29.84
CA ALA A 148 -5.15 -7.59 -30.10
C ALA A 148 -5.07 -8.87 -29.25
N ARG A 149 -3.86 -9.29 -28.87
CA ARG A 149 -3.64 -10.49 -28.06
C ARG A 149 -3.86 -10.30 -26.56
N LEU A 150 -3.95 -9.06 -26.08
CA LEU A 150 -4.01 -8.78 -24.63
C LEU A 150 -5.23 -9.43 -23.96
N ALA A 151 -6.36 -9.58 -24.67
CA ALA A 151 -7.56 -10.20 -24.12
C ALA A 151 -7.42 -11.72 -23.94
N ASP A 152 -6.52 -12.36 -24.67
CA ASP A 152 -6.31 -13.80 -24.69
C ASP A 152 -5.17 -14.24 -23.78
N LEU A 153 -4.36 -13.31 -23.26
CA LEU A 153 -3.23 -13.62 -22.41
C LEU A 153 -3.66 -14.02 -21.01
N THR A 154 -2.89 -14.94 -20.44
CA THR A 154 -2.99 -15.32 -19.03
C THR A 154 -1.88 -14.64 -18.20
N LEU A 155 -2.04 -14.61 -16.88
CA LEU A 155 -1.01 -14.08 -15.97
C LEU A 155 0.31 -14.87 -16.03
N GLY A 156 0.26 -16.16 -16.34
CA GLY A 156 1.46 -17.01 -16.50
C GLY A 156 2.28 -16.68 -17.74
N GLU A 157 1.67 -16.14 -18.80
CA GLU A 157 2.35 -15.72 -20.02
C GLU A 157 3.05 -14.34 -19.88
N VAL A 158 2.74 -13.60 -18.81
CA VAL A 158 3.40 -12.33 -18.50
C VAL A 158 4.75 -12.60 -17.84
N PRO A 159 5.85 -11.93 -18.26
CA PRO A 159 7.15 -12.06 -17.60
C PRO A 159 7.07 -11.82 -16.08
N ALA A 160 7.87 -12.56 -15.31
CA ALA A 160 7.95 -12.43 -13.86
C ALA A 160 8.61 -11.08 -13.49
N THR A 161 7.79 -10.08 -13.24
CA THR A 161 8.17 -8.72 -12.84
C THR A 161 7.53 -8.33 -11.53
N ALA A 162 8.10 -7.34 -10.85
CA ALA A 162 7.51 -6.79 -9.62
C ALA A 162 6.06 -6.29 -9.84
N ASP A 163 5.78 -5.70 -11.02
CA ASP A 163 4.43 -5.22 -11.35
C ASP A 163 3.43 -6.37 -11.53
N ARG A 164 3.85 -7.51 -12.13
CA ARG A 164 3.00 -8.70 -12.22
C ARG A 164 2.68 -9.26 -10.84
N GLU A 165 3.69 -9.43 -9.99
CA GLU A 165 3.48 -9.99 -8.65
C GLU A 165 2.61 -9.05 -7.80
N ARG A 166 2.85 -7.73 -7.86
CA ARG A 166 2.00 -6.75 -7.22
C ARG A 166 0.55 -6.82 -7.69
N LEU A 167 0.31 -6.99 -9.00
CA LEU A 167 -1.04 -7.15 -9.55
C LEU A 167 -1.71 -8.42 -9.00
N ARG A 168 -0.96 -9.54 -8.91
CA ARG A 168 -1.45 -10.78 -8.31
C ARG A 168 -1.83 -10.61 -6.84
N ASP A 169 -0.99 -9.93 -6.07
CA ASP A 169 -1.26 -9.67 -4.65
C ASP A 169 -2.54 -8.86 -4.45
N ARG A 170 -2.73 -7.79 -5.24
CA ARG A 170 -3.96 -6.98 -5.19
C ARG A 170 -5.21 -7.77 -5.60
N ARG A 171 -5.10 -8.66 -6.59
CA ARG A 171 -6.19 -9.56 -6.95
C ARG A 171 -6.50 -10.55 -5.85
N ARG A 172 -5.48 -11.12 -5.21
CA ARG A 172 -5.65 -12.06 -4.08
C ARG A 172 -6.39 -11.41 -2.91
N GLU A 173 -6.08 -10.15 -2.58
CA GLU A 173 -6.79 -9.39 -1.54
C GLU A 173 -8.29 -9.25 -1.80
N LEU A 174 -8.69 -9.20 -3.06
CA LEU A 174 -10.10 -9.12 -3.48
C LEU A 174 -10.74 -10.50 -3.76
N GLY A 175 -10.00 -11.59 -3.62
CA GLY A 175 -10.48 -12.92 -4.03
C GLY A 175 -10.67 -13.08 -5.54
N LEU A 176 -10.00 -12.24 -6.36
CA LEU A 176 -10.07 -12.29 -7.82
C LEU A 176 -9.13 -13.36 -8.39
N PRO A 177 -9.40 -13.86 -9.63
CA PRO A 177 -8.50 -14.78 -10.33
C PRO A 177 -7.07 -14.25 -10.42
N CYS A 178 -6.07 -15.00 -9.90
CA CYS A 178 -4.68 -14.55 -9.79
C CYS A 178 -3.62 -15.66 -10.05
N GLY A 179 -4.04 -16.84 -10.48
CA GLY A 179 -3.17 -17.96 -10.86
C GLY A 179 -2.55 -17.78 -12.26
N ASP A 180 -1.60 -18.68 -12.62
CA ASP A 180 -0.93 -18.62 -13.92
C ASP A 180 -1.89 -18.83 -15.11
N GLY A 181 -2.90 -19.68 -14.95
CA GLY A 181 -3.89 -19.94 -15.98
C GLY A 181 -5.02 -18.89 -16.05
N ASP A 182 -5.04 -17.93 -15.12
CA ASP A 182 -6.10 -16.93 -15.06
C ASP A 182 -5.88 -15.79 -16.07
N PRO A 183 -6.96 -15.19 -16.60
CA PRO A 183 -6.86 -14.11 -17.58
C PRO A 183 -6.04 -12.92 -17.06
N LEU A 184 -5.19 -12.34 -17.94
CA LEU A 184 -4.48 -11.11 -17.65
C LEU A 184 -5.45 -9.95 -17.37
N LEU A 185 -6.51 -9.85 -18.15
CA LEU A 185 -7.49 -8.77 -18.04
C LEU A 185 -8.80 -9.27 -17.42
N VAL A 186 -9.06 -8.81 -16.21
CA VAL A 186 -10.32 -9.08 -15.50
C VAL A 186 -10.95 -7.77 -15.05
N ASP A 187 -12.26 -7.75 -15.01
CA ASP A 187 -13.02 -6.68 -14.36
C ASP A 187 -12.83 -6.76 -12.84
N PRO A 188 -12.37 -5.71 -12.16
CA PRO A 188 -12.05 -5.77 -10.74
C PRO A 188 -13.27 -5.82 -9.81
N GLU A 189 -14.50 -5.57 -10.33
CA GLU A 189 -15.73 -5.70 -9.56
C GLU A 189 -16.28 -7.13 -9.60
N THR A 190 -16.18 -7.78 -10.76
CA THR A 190 -16.82 -9.08 -11.00
C THR A 190 -15.83 -10.24 -11.06
N GLY A 191 -14.54 -9.98 -11.29
CA GLY A 191 -13.53 -11.01 -11.54
C GLY A 191 -13.65 -11.69 -12.91
N GLN A 192 -14.61 -11.28 -13.75
CA GLN A 192 -14.81 -11.89 -15.06
C GLN A 192 -13.77 -11.40 -16.07
N PRO A 193 -13.38 -12.23 -17.05
CA PRO A 193 -12.53 -11.81 -18.14
C PRO A 193 -13.13 -10.62 -18.89
N VAL A 194 -12.28 -9.66 -19.26
CA VAL A 194 -12.70 -8.49 -20.04
C VAL A 194 -12.93 -8.89 -21.50
N PRO A 195 -14.15 -8.74 -22.05
CA PRO A 195 -14.42 -9.06 -23.44
C PRO A 195 -13.62 -8.21 -24.41
N ALA A 196 -13.23 -8.76 -25.57
CA ALA A 196 -12.45 -8.04 -26.58
C ALA A 196 -13.10 -6.71 -27.01
N GLY A 197 -14.44 -6.67 -27.10
CA GLY A 197 -15.20 -5.45 -27.44
C GLY A 197 -15.12 -4.34 -26.37
N GLU A 198 -14.77 -4.68 -25.11
CA GLU A 198 -14.64 -3.74 -24.00
C GLU A 198 -13.18 -3.37 -23.68
N LEU A 199 -12.24 -4.02 -24.36
CA LEU A 199 -10.81 -3.87 -24.10
C LEU A 199 -10.35 -2.39 -24.12
N ALA A 200 -10.77 -1.63 -25.11
CA ALA A 200 -10.37 -0.23 -25.25
C ALA A 200 -10.84 0.63 -24.06
N ARG A 201 -12.08 0.41 -23.61
CA ARG A 201 -12.68 1.10 -22.46
C ARG A 201 -11.96 0.71 -21.18
N HIS A 202 -11.77 -0.58 -20.94
CA HIS A 202 -11.09 -1.10 -19.73
C HIS A 202 -9.66 -0.55 -19.62
N LEU A 203 -8.88 -0.63 -20.68
CA LEU A 203 -7.51 -0.10 -20.68
C LEU A 203 -7.48 1.44 -20.57
N GLY A 204 -8.49 2.14 -21.06
CA GLY A 204 -8.66 3.57 -20.84
C GLY A 204 -8.80 3.91 -19.36
N PHE A 205 -9.69 3.21 -18.65
CA PHE A 205 -9.85 3.37 -17.20
C PHE A 205 -8.60 2.97 -16.42
N ALA A 206 -7.98 1.85 -16.76
CA ALA A 206 -6.74 1.40 -16.13
C ALA A 206 -5.63 2.46 -16.24
N ARG A 207 -5.44 3.04 -17.43
CA ARG A 207 -4.48 4.12 -17.67
C ARG A 207 -4.80 5.38 -16.87
N LEU A 208 -6.07 5.80 -16.85
CA LEU A 208 -6.50 6.99 -16.10
C LEU A 208 -6.25 6.80 -14.60
N THR A 209 -6.62 5.64 -14.07
CA THR A 209 -6.43 5.32 -12.64
C THR A 209 -4.96 5.35 -12.27
N ARG A 210 -4.08 4.71 -13.07
CA ARG A 210 -2.63 4.76 -12.82
C ARG A 210 -2.10 6.19 -12.87
N ALA A 211 -2.46 6.96 -13.90
CA ALA A 211 -1.98 8.33 -14.04
C ALA A 211 -2.42 9.22 -12.87
N SER A 212 -3.65 9.03 -12.37
CA SER A 212 -4.15 9.73 -11.18
C SER A 212 -3.37 9.35 -9.93
N GLN A 213 -3.12 8.06 -9.70
CA GLN A 213 -2.33 7.61 -8.55
C GLN A 213 -0.90 8.16 -8.58
N GLU A 214 -0.23 8.12 -9.74
CA GLU A 214 1.13 8.65 -9.89
C GLU A 214 1.20 10.17 -9.67
N ALA A 215 0.22 10.91 -10.18
CA ALA A 215 0.13 12.36 -9.96
C ALA A 215 -0.09 12.69 -8.47
N ASN A 216 -1.02 12.02 -7.80
CA ASN A 216 -1.28 12.20 -6.37
C ASN A 216 -0.04 11.82 -5.52
N SER A 217 0.64 10.74 -5.89
CA SER A 217 1.88 10.33 -5.23
C SER A 217 2.97 11.41 -5.33
N GLY A 218 3.13 12.02 -6.50
CA GLY A 218 4.04 13.17 -6.68
C GLY A 218 3.70 14.34 -5.77
N VAL A 219 2.42 14.74 -5.76
CA VAL A 219 1.93 15.82 -4.88
C VAL A 219 2.16 15.50 -3.41
N CYS A 220 1.83 14.29 -2.95
CA CYS A 220 2.02 13.89 -1.56
C CYS A 220 3.50 13.94 -1.14
N ARG A 221 4.42 13.47 -1.99
CA ARG A 221 5.87 13.55 -1.72
C ARG A 221 6.37 14.99 -1.64
N ASP A 222 5.91 15.86 -2.55
CA ASP A 222 6.33 17.26 -2.55
C ASP A 222 5.80 18.01 -1.32
N MET A 223 4.53 17.78 -0.94
CA MET A 223 3.96 18.34 0.29
C MET A 223 4.70 17.85 1.54
N LEU A 224 5.06 16.56 1.58
CA LEU A 224 5.83 15.99 2.69
C LEU A 224 7.20 16.66 2.82
N ARG A 225 7.93 16.87 1.69
CA ARG A 225 9.23 17.56 1.68
C ARG A 225 9.11 19.01 2.16
N VAL A 226 8.07 19.72 1.76
CA VAL A 226 7.82 21.09 2.22
C VAL A 226 7.55 21.12 3.72
N ARG A 227 6.76 20.17 4.21
CA ARG A 227 6.40 20.09 5.63
C ARG A 227 7.58 19.67 6.52
N TYR A 228 8.42 18.80 6.01
CA TYR A 228 9.56 18.22 6.73
C TYR A 228 10.86 18.37 5.89
N PRO A 229 11.44 19.56 5.81
CA PRO A 229 12.54 19.85 4.89
C PRO A 229 13.84 19.06 5.16
N HIS A 230 14.00 18.48 6.35
CA HIS A 230 15.19 17.70 6.73
C HIS A 230 15.09 16.19 6.46
N ILE A 231 14.07 15.72 5.72
CA ILE A 231 13.89 14.28 5.43
C ILE A 231 15.08 13.70 4.65
N GLY A 232 15.67 14.46 3.70
CA GLY A 232 16.76 14.00 2.84
C GLY A 232 18.14 13.92 3.52
N GLU A 233 18.33 14.57 4.67
CA GLU A 233 19.62 14.60 5.37
C GLU A 233 19.85 13.33 6.22
N GLN A 234 18.80 12.60 6.59
CA GLN A 234 18.88 11.40 7.43
C GLN A 234 19.08 10.11 6.63
N GLU A 235 18.75 10.07 5.33
CA GLU A 235 18.97 8.90 4.47
C GLU A 235 20.44 8.72 4.06
N GLY A 236 21.25 9.77 4.10
CA GLY A 236 22.68 9.75 3.78
C GLY A 236 23.61 9.35 4.94
N ALA A 237 23.10 9.14 6.14
CA ALA A 237 23.87 8.86 7.37
C ALA A 237 23.68 7.43 7.92
N ARG A 238 23.15 6.49 7.11
CA ARG A 238 22.96 5.08 7.52
C ARG A 238 23.76 4.12 6.66
#